data_901c31d86eefe0c5ba4a164ebf245b90
#
_entry.id   901c31d86eefe0c5ba4a164ebf245b90
#
_cell.length_a   1.000
_cell.length_b   1.000
_cell.length_c   1.000
_cell.angle_alpha   90.00
_cell.angle_beta   90.00
_cell.angle_gamma   90.00
#
_symmetry.space_group_name_H-M   'P 1'
#
loop_
_entity.id
_entity.type
_entity.pdbx_description
1 polymer ?
#
loop_
_entity_poly.entity_id
_entity_poly.type
_entity_poly.pdbx_seq_one_letter_code
_entity_poly.pdbx_strand_id
1 'polypeptide(L)'
;HGMVPTSDGQGLLHYAERLISLHDEAAAHFQSSDLTGQIRLGATEDATSAELAKVLGRFGRVHPNVSLYARVAQSLMLNFWLSTGEIDMAILQTFTEDMEPDDIELWREDLIWVRSVDHPPQLGEIIPFVSFDSNSFYKLAAMRHLSAVGRTLRVVLECPGKEGVRAGIKSGFGIGLLGRSNLEEGLTELHSDLPAMPSVSHVLRSRAALPSRLERNFADAVLLEMKQDIGN
;
A
#
# COMPACT_ATOMS: atom_id res chain seq x y z
N HIS A 1 -23.51 5.91 9.51
CA HIS A 1 -23.20 6.88 10.57
C HIS A 1 -22.02 6.34 11.36
N GLY A 2 -20.79 6.83 11.05
CA GLY A 2 -19.60 6.51 11.83
C GLY A 2 -19.72 7.07 13.26
N MET A 3 -19.34 6.28 14.26
CA MET A 3 -19.19 6.76 15.63
C MET A 3 -17.92 7.61 15.70
N VAL A 4 -18.04 8.88 16.09
CA VAL A 4 -16.90 9.76 16.36
C VAL A 4 -16.70 9.79 17.88
N PRO A 5 -15.47 9.56 18.38
CA PRO A 5 -15.19 9.65 19.81
C PRO A 5 -15.52 11.04 20.35
N THR A 6 -16.10 11.10 21.55
CA THR A 6 -16.23 12.35 22.31
C THR A 6 -14.84 12.87 22.72
N SER A 7 -14.76 14.11 23.27
CA SER A 7 -13.50 14.66 23.80
C SER A 7 -12.89 13.75 24.89
N ASP A 8 -13.73 13.19 25.76
CA ASP A 8 -13.31 12.24 26.78
C ASP A 8 -12.90 10.90 26.17
N GLY A 9 -13.58 10.48 25.09
CA GLY A 9 -13.19 9.31 24.30
C GLY A 9 -11.83 9.46 23.64
N GLN A 10 -11.50 10.64 23.11
CA GLN A 10 -10.17 10.94 22.56
C GLN A 10 -9.10 10.93 23.64
N GLY A 11 -9.40 11.48 24.83
CA GLY A 11 -8.52 11.39 25.99
C GLY A 11 -8.28 9.94 26.43
N LEU A 12 -9.32 9.12 26.45
CA LEU A 12 -9.22 7.69 26.77
C LEU A 12 -8.39 6.91 25.77
N LEU A 13 -8.50 7.21 24.47
CA LEU A 13 -7.67 6.58 23.42
C LEU A 13 -6.18 6.78 23.70
N HIS A 14 -5.77 7.99 24.05
CA HIS A 14 -4.36 8.28 24.38
C HIS A 14 -3.85 7.42 25.57
N TYR A 15 -4.68 7.27 26.61
CA TYR A 15 -4.31 6.40 27.75
C TYR A 15 -4.33 4.92 27.38
N ALA A 16 -5.28 4.47 26.54
CA ALA A 16 -5.35 3.10 26.06
C ALA A 16 -4.10 2.72 25.23
N GLU A 17 -3.65 3.59 24.34
CA GLU A 17 -2.41 3.39 23.58
C GLU A 17 -1.18 3.26 24.51
N ARG A 18 -1.10 4.07 25.54
CA ARG A 18 -0.03 3.98 26.54
C ARG A 18 -0.08 2.70 27.36
N LEU A 19 -1.27 2.23 27.73
CA LEU A 19 -1.46 0.97 28.46
C LEU A 19 -1.07 -0.22 27.61
N ILE A 20 -1.45 -0.23 26.33
CA ILE A 20 -1.06 -1.26 25.36
C ILE A 20 0.47 -1.26 25.20
N SER A 21 1.09 -0.08 25.04
CA SER A 21 2.55 0.03 24.94
C SER A 21 3.26 -0.50 26.18
N LEU A 22 2.77 -0.17 27.37
CA LEU A 22 3.33 -0.65 28.64
C LEU A 22 3.13 -2.16 28.83
N HIS A 23 1.98 -2.69 28.42
CA HIS A 23 1.72 -4.13 28.41
C HIS A 23 2.70 -4.87 27.48
N ASP A 24 2.94 -4.33 26.28
CA ASP A 24 3.87 -4.91 25.32
C ASP A 24 5.33 -4.86 25.85
N GLU A 25 5.69 -3.77 26.52
CA GLU A 25 6.99 -3.62 27.16
C GLU A 25 7.19 -4.64 28.30
N ALA A 26 6.16 -4.85 29.12
CA ALA A 26 6.16 -5.86 30.16
C ALA A 26 6.23 -7.27 29.55
N ALA A 27 5.43 -7.57 28.54
CA ALA A 27 5.46 -8.85 27.83
C ALA A 27 6.84 -9.11 27.21
N ALA A 28 7.47 -8.12 26.58
CA ALA A 28 8.83 -8.19 26.06
C ALA A 28 9.88 -8.46 27.12
N HIS A 29 9.72 -7.84 28.31
CA HIS A 29 10.64 -8.01 29.43
C HIS A 29 10.60 -9.43 30.02
N PHE A 30 9.41 -10.04 30.10
CA PHE A 30 9.23 -11.37 30.71
C PHE A 30 9.28 -12.51 29.67
N GLN A 31 8.98 -12.24 28.40
CA GLN A 31 9.20 -13.16 27.30
C GLN A 31 10.54 -12.80 26.67
N SER A 32 11.64 -13.42 27.14
CA SER A 32 12.90 -13.32 26.41
C SER A 32 12.68 -13.81 24.98
N SER A 33 12.49 -12.87 24.07
CA SER A 33 12.37 -13.22 22.65
C SER A 33 13.71 -13.76 22.17
N ASP A 34 13.78 -15.07 21.93
CA ASP A 34 14.94 -15.71 21.31
C ASP A 34 15.10 -15.35 19.83
N LEU A 35 14.24 -14.45 19.33
CA LEU A 35 14.34 -13.99 17.95
C LEU A 35 15.51 -13.02 17.81
N THR A 36 16.42 -13.37 16.92
CA THR A 36 17.57 -12.56 16.53
C THR A 36 17.66 -12.52 15.01
N GLY A 37 18.31 -11.51 14.46
CA GLY A 37 18.56 -11.40 13.04
C GLY A 37 18.12 -10.06 12.46
N GLN A 38 17.91 -10.05 11.14
CA GLN A 38 17.51 -8.86 10.40
C GLN A 38 16.31 -9.18 9.51
N ILE A 39 15.40 -8.22 9.38
CA ILE A 39 14.35 -8.18 8.36
C ILE A 39 14.56 -6.94 7.51
N ARG A 40 14.74 -7.11 6.21
CA ARG A 40 14.74 -6.05 5.21
C ARG A 40 13.38 -6.05 4.53
N LEU A 41 12.54 -5.07 4.89
CA LEU A 41 11.18 -4.93 4.40
C LEU A 41 11.13 -3.91 3.26
N GLY A 42 10.49 -4.27 2.16
CA GLY A 42 10.01 -3.32 1.15
C GLY A 42 8.55 -2.98 1.39
N ALA A 43 8.14 -1.75 1.09
CA ALA A 43 6.72 -1.37 1.16
C ALA A 43 6.38 -0.37 0.07
N THR A 44 5.15 -0.43 -0.46
CA THR A 44 4.63 0.66 -1.31
C THR A 44 4.25 1.86 -0.46
N GLU A 45 4.10 3.02 -1.09
CA GLU A 45 3.68 4.25 -0.39
C GLU A 45 2.30 4.06 0.29
N ASP A 46 1.39 3.35 -0.36
CA ASP A 46 0.05 3.05 0.20
C ASP A 46 0.12 2.17 1.44
N ALA A 47 1.11 1.30 1.52
CA ALA A 47 1.35 0.44 2.68
C ALA A 47 2.12 1.14 3.81
N THR A 48 2.80 2.27 3.54
CA THR A 48 3.51 3.08 4.54
C THR A 48 2.54 3.97 5.32
N SER A 49 1.55 3.35 5.92
CA SER A 49 0.56 3.99 6.78
C SER A 49 1.06 4.10 8.23
N ALA A 50 0.30 4.80 9.05
CA ALA A 50 0.54 4.86 10.50
C ALA A 50 0.54 3.46 11.13
N GLU A 51 -0.25 2.53 10.57
CA GLU A 51 -0.39 1.14 11.00
C GLU A 51 0.91 0.37 10.80
N LEU A 52 1.53 0.46 9.62
CA LEU A 52 2.84 -0.17 9.40
C LEU A 52 3.91 0.39 10.35
N ALA A 53 3.90 1.70 10.59
CA ALA A 53 4.82 2.32 11.55
C ALA A 53 4.60 1.78 12.97
N LYS A 54 3.33 1.55 13.37
CA LYS A 54 2.98 0.90 14.66
C LYS A 54 3.50 -0.53 14.72
N VAL A 55 3.29 -1.33 13.65
CA VAL A 55 3.81 -2.71 13.54
C VAL A 55 5.32 -2.72 13.74
N LEU A 56 6.06 -1.91 12.98
CA LEU A 56 7.52 -1.86 13.04
C LEU A 56 8.00 -1.45 14.44
N GLY A 57 7.40 -0.40 15.01
CA GLY A 57 7.73 0.08 16.35
C GLY A 57 7.43 -0.94 17.44
N ARG A 58 6.27 -1.60 17.39
CA ARG A 58 5.87 -2.64 18.35
C ARG A 58 6.77 -3.86 18.23
N PHE A 59 6.98 -4.37 17.01
CA PHE A 59 7.82 -5.54 16.78
C PHE A 59 9.26 -5.31 17.26
N GLY A 60 9.84 -4.13 16.98
CA GLY A 60 11.18 -3.78 17.47
C GLY A 60 11.28 -3.69 19.01
N ARG A 61 10.22 -3.23 19.69
CA ARG A 61 10.19 -3.22 21.16
C ARG A 61 10.07 -4.63 21.76
N VAL A 62 9.24 -5.48 21.16
CA VAL A 62 9.04 -6.87 21.60
C VAL A 62 10.27 -7.74 21.29
N HIS A 63 11.00 -7.44 20.22
CA HIS A 63 12.16 -8.21 19.76
C HIS A 63 13.40 -7.33 19.61
N PRO A 64 14.01 -6.84 20.71
CA PRO A 64 15.11 -5.86 20.68
C PRO A 64 16.39 -6.36 20.00
N ASN A 65 16.54 -7.69 19.84
CA ASN A 65 17.67 -8.32 19.14
C ASN A 65 17.42 -8.49 17.65
N VAL A 66 16.28 -8.01 17.14
CA VAL A 66 15.95 -8.01 15.69
C VAL A 66 16.20 -6.63 15.11
N SER A 67 16.98 -6.57 14.05
CA SER A 67 17.17 -5.35 13.25
C SER A 67 16.08 -5.28 12.17
N LEU A 68 15.34 -4.18 12.13
CA LEU A 68 14.36 -3.89 11.10
C LEU A 68 14.88 -2.78 10.18
N TYR A 69 14.85 -3.01 8.88
CA TYR A 69 15.19 -2.02 7.87
C TYR A 69 14.08 -1.96 6.83
N ALA A 70 13.46 -0.81 6.64
CA ALA A 70 12.36 -0.62 5.69
C ALA A 70 12.74 0.32 4.55
N ARG A 71 12.32 0.01 3.32
CA ARG A 71 12.49 0.83 2.11
C ARG A 71 11.16 0.98 1.41
N VAL A 72 10.92 2.15 0.81
CA VAL A 72 9.70 2.44 0.05
C VAL A 72 10.03 2.50 -1.44
N ALA A 73 9.23 1.81 -2.25
CA ALA A 73 9.33 1.82 -3.71
C ALA A 73 8.02 1.33 -4.36
N GLN A 74 7.92 1.45 -5.69
CA GLN A 74 6.82 0.88 -6.46
C GLN A 74 6.91 -0.65 -6.53
N SER A 75 5.77 -1.32 -6.69
CA SER A 75 5.64 -2.80 -6.62
C SER A 75 6.59 -3.54 -7.55
N LEU A 76 6.81 -3.06 -8.79
CA LEU A 76 7.76 -3.71 -9.71
C LEU A 76 9.19 -3.67 -9.19
N MET A 77 9.60 -2.57 -8.55
CA MET A 77 10.92 -2.46 -7.94
C MET A 77 11.03 -3.35 -6.70
N LEU A 78 9.97 -3.44 -5.89
CA LEU A 78 9.93 -4.33 -4.73
C LEU A 78 10.05 -5.80 -5.14
N ASN A 79 9.36 -6.22 -6.21
CA ASN A 79 9.51 -7.56 -6.77
C ASN A 79 10.94 -7.83 -7.27
N PHE A 80 11.56 -6.84 -7.91
CA PHE A 80 12.97 -6.95 -8.31
C PHE A 80 13.88 -7.13 -7.10
N TRP A 81 13.73 -6.33 -6.04
CA TRP A 81 14.53 -6.47 -4.82
C TRP A 81 14.30 -7.79 -4.08
N LEU A 82 13.07 -8.32 -4.08
CA LEU A 82 12.80 -9.67 -3.57
C LEU A 82 13.57 -10.72 -4.37
N SER A 83 13.50 -10.67 -5.70
CA SER A 83 14.14 -11.64 -6.57
C SER A 83 15.68 -11.62 -6.48
N THR A 84 16.28 -10.43 -6.27
CA THR A 84 17.72 -10.25 -6.11
C THR A 84 18.21 -10.46 -4.66
N GLY A 85 17.29 -10.59 -3.71
CA GLY A 85 17.63 -10.75 -2.29
C GLY A 85 18.09 -9.47 -1.61
N GLU A 86 17.77 -8.30 -2.17
CA GLU A 86 18.01 -7.01 -1.52
C GLU A 86 17.07 -6.77 -0.35
N ILE A 87 15.85 -7.33 -0.41
CA ILE A 87 14.87 -7.37 0.68
C ILE A 87 14.41 -8.80 0.93
N ASP A 88 13.89 -9.05 2.12
CA ASP A 88 13.45 -10.38 2.56
C ASP A 88 11.94 -10.54 2.42
N MET A 89 11.20 -9.46 2.66
CA MET A 89 9.74 -9.40 2.58
C MET A 89 9.30 -8.08 1.95
N ALA A 90 8.12 -8.07 1.33
CA ALA A 90 7.54 -6.84 0.79
C ALA A 90 6.04 -6.77 1.04
N ILE A 91 5.55 -5.58 1.38
CA ILE A 91 4.13 -5.22 1.27
C ILE A 91 3.98 -4.48 -0.06
N LEU A 92 3.38 -5.13 -1.03
CA LEU A 92 3.27 -4.64 -2.40
C LEU A 92 1.86 -4.82 -2.96
N GLN A 93 1.61 -4.17 -4.07
CA GLN A 93 0.35 -4.28 -4.81
C GLN A 93 0.53 -5.22 -5.99
N THR A 94 -0.47 -6.05 -6.23
CA THR A 94 -0.60 -6.90 -7.42
C THR A 94 -2.05 -6.94 -7.86
N PHE A 95 -2.33 -7.29 -9.12
CA PHE A 95 -3.72 -7.60 -9.47
C PHE A 95 -4.14 -8.86 -8.73
N THR A 96 -5.41 -8.89 -8.30
CA THR A 96 -5.93 -10.03 -7.52
C THR A 96 -5.78 -11.37 -8.28
N GLU A 97 -5.89 -11.34 -9.60
CA GLU A 97 -5.72 -12.51 -10.47
C GLU A 97 -4.26 -12.96 -10.64
N ASP A 98 -3.30 -12.07 -10.33
CA ASP A 98 -1.85 -12.30 -10.47
C ASP A 98 -1.17 -12.56 -9.10
N MET A 99 -1.94 -12.81 -8.04
CA MET A 99 -1.37 -13.16 -6.73
C MET A 99 -0.58 -14.47 -6.81
N GLU A 100 0.58 -14.50 -6.16
CA GLU A 100 1.35 -15.73 -6.02
C GLU A 100 0.72 -16.65 -4.94
N PRO A 101 0.93 -17.99 -5.04
CA PRO A 101 0.30 -18.94 -4.10
C PRO A 101 0.64 -18.70 -2.62
N ASP A 102 1.82 -18.16 -2.36
CA ASP A 102 2.34 -17.91 -0.99
C ASP A 102 2.10 -16.46 -0.53
N ASP A 103 1.43 -15.64 -1.35
CA ASP A 103 1.07 -14.27 -0.96
C ASP A 103 0.04 -14.28 0.16
N ILE A 104 0.26 -13.44 1.15
CA ILE A 104 -0.70 -13.20 2.22
C ILE A 104 -1.46 -11.91 1.88
N GLU A 105 -2.73 -12.03 1.49
CA GLU A 105 -3.57 -10.85 1.21
C GLU A 105 -3.86 -10.09 2.51
N LEU A 106 -3.46 -8.82 2.54
CA LEU A 106 -3.71 -7.91 3.66
C LEU A 106 -5.04 -7.18 3.49
N TRP A 107 -5.26 -6.58 2.31
CA TRP A 107 -6.54 -5.99 1.89
C TRP A 107 -6.63 -5.93 0.37
N ARG A 108 -7.83 -5.63 -0.11
CA ARG A 108 -8.15 -5.48 -1.54
C ARG A 108 -8.93 -4.22 -1.78
N GLU A 109 -8.71 -3.59 -2.93
CA GLU A 109 -9.48 -2.44 -3.36
C GLU A 109 -9.69 -2.41 -4.87
N ASP A 110 -10.67 -1.61 -5.30
CA ASP A 110 -10.90 -1.37 -6.71
C ASP A 110 -9.87 -0.37 -7.24
N LEU A 111 -9.27 -0.69 -8.37
CA LEU A 111 -8.47 0.25 -9.15
C LEU A 111 -9.41 1.01 -10.10
N ILE A 112 -9.45 2.32 -10.00
CA ILE A 112 -10.40 3.15 -10.73
C ILE A 112 -9.70 4.23 -11.56
N TRP A 113 -10.34 4.60 -12.68
CA TRP A 113 -9.96 5.79 -13.43
C TRP A 113 -10.42 7.03 -12.65
N VAL A 114 -9.52 8.00 -12.50
CA VAL A 114 -9.75 9.22 -11.71
C VAL A 114 -9.49 10.46 -12.55
N ARG A 115 -10.33 11.47 -12.38
CA ARG A 115 -10.20 12.79 -13.02
C ARG A 115 -10.38 13.92 -12.02
N SER A 116 -10.00 15.13 -12.43
CA SER A 116 -10.34 16.36 -11.73
C SER A 116 -11.86 16.59 -11.76
N VAL A 117 -12.39 17.10 -10.65
CA VAL A 117 -13.77 17.63 -10.57
C VAL A 117 -13.86 18.95 -11.33
N ASP A 118 -12.92 19.89 -11.09
CA ASP A 118 -12.97 21.25 -11.60
C ASP A 118 -12.45 21.38 -13.04
N HIS A 119 -11.50 20.51 -13.40
CA HIS A 119 -10.80 20.57 -14.70
C HIS A 119 -10.86 19.20 -15.42
N PRO A 120 -12.07 18.73 -15.81
CA PRO A 120 -12.20 17.44 -16.50
C PRO A 120 -11.53 17.49 -17.87
N PRO A 121 -10.58 16.57 -18.16
CA PRO A 121 -9.92 16.53 -19.45
C PRO A 121 -10.88 16.03 -20.54
N GLN A 122 -10.70 16.52 -21.77
CA GLN A 122 -11.36 15.94 -22.94
C GLN A 122 -10.65 14.65 -23.32
N LEU A 123 -11.42 13.56 -23.39
CA LEU A 123 -10.91 12.24 -23.74
C LEU A 123 -11.20 11.95 -25.23
N GLY A 124 -10.15 11.75 -26.00
CA GLY A 124 -10.22 11.29 -27.39
C GLY A 124 -9.57 9.91 -27.55
N GLU A 125 -9.01 9.65 -28.72
CA GLU A 125 -8.23 8.43 -28.98
C GLU A 125 -6.93 8.41 -28.17
N ILE A 126 -6.34 9.59 -27.93
CA ILE A 126 -5.13 9.76 -27.12
C ILE A 126 -5.54 10.24 -25.73
N ILE A 127 -5.31 9.42 -24.73
CA ILE A 127 -5.67 9.68 -23.33
C ILE A 127 -4.50 10.34 -22.62
N PRO A 128 -4.63 11.60 -22.15
CA PRO A 128 -3.61 12.23 -21.32
C PRO A 128 -3.60 11.57 -19.92
N PHE A 129 -2.45 11.05 -19.52
CA PHE A 129 -2.31 10.23 -18.33
C PHE A 129 -1.26 10.75 -17.37
N VAL A 130 -1.65 10.94 -16.13
CA VAL A 130 -0.77 11.22 -15.00
C VAL A 130 -0.41 9.89 -14.36
N SER A 131 0.87 9.57 -14.36
CA SER A 131 1.38 8.27 -13.92
C SER A 131 2.21 8.39 -12.65
N PHE A 132 2.28 7.31 -11.91
CA PHE A 132 3.45 7.04 -11.10
C PHE A 132 4.68 6.90 -12.03
N ASP A 133 5.86 6.73 -11.46
CA ASP A 133 7.11 6.61 -12.21
C ASP A 133 7.12 5.43 -13.22
N SER A 134 8.25 5.22 -13.88
CA SER A 134 8.41 4.18 -14.90
C SER A 134 8.16 2.76 -14.39
N ASN A 135 8.29 2.52 -13.09
CA ASN A 135 8.10 1.22 -12.43
C ASN A 135 6.65 0.98 -11.96
N SER A 136 5.69 1.74 -12.49
CA SER A 136 4.26 1.57 -12.17
C SER A 136 3.63 0.49 -13.03
N PHE A 137 3.15 -0.60 -12.41
CA PHE A 137 2.38 -1.61 -13.11
C PHE A 137 0.99 -1.09 -13.51
N TYR A 138 0.44 -0.07 -12.85
CA TYR A 138 -0.80 0.61 -13.26
C TYR A 138 -0.68 1.22 -14.67
N LYS A 139 0.46 1.87 -14.96
CA LYS A 139 0.72 2.40 -16.30
C LYS A 139 0.73 1.29 -17.35
N LEU A 140 1.41 0.19 -17.09
CA LEU A 140 1.48 -0.94 -18.02
C LEU A 140 0.10 -1.57 -18.22
N ALA A 141 -0.70 -1.71 -17.19
CA ALA A 141 -2.07 -2.19 -17.29
C ALA A 141 -2.96 -1.20 -18.07
N ALA A 142 -2.89 0.10 -17.76
CA ALA A 142 -3.62 1.12 -18.50
C ALA A 142 -3.32 1.08 -20.01
N MET A 143 -2.04 0.98 -20.38
CA MET A 143 -1.62 0.86 -21.79
C MET A 143 -2.24 -0.37 -22.45
N ARG A 144 -2.19 -1.54 -21.79
CA ARG A 144 -2.74 -2.79 -22.32
C ARG A 144 -4.26 -2.69 -22.54
N HIS A 145 -4.99 -2.23 -21.50
CA HIS A 145 -6.45 -2.18 -21.54
C HIS A 145 -6.96 -1.12 -22.54
N LEU A 146 -6.32 0.05 -22.63
CA LEU A 146 -6.68 1.07 -23.61
C LEU A 146 -6.39 0.63 -25.04
N SER A 147 -5.27 -0.04 -25.28
CA SER A 147 -4.93 -0.58 -26.60
C SER A 147 -5.98 -1.59 -27.11
N ALA A 148 -6.56 -2.38 -26.22
CA ALA A 148 -7.61 -3.35 -26.57
C ALA A 148 -8.90 -2.70 -27.08
N VAL A 149 -9.13 -1.42 -26.74
CA VAL A 149 -10.29 -0.62 -27.21
C VAL A 149 -9.90 0.46 -28.22
N GLY A 150 -8.72 0.33 -28.84
CA GLY A 150 -8.24 1.23 -29.90
C GLY A 150 -7.81 2.62 -29.40
N ARG A 151 -7.53 2.78 -28.11
CA ARG A 151 -7.06 4.03 -27.52
C ARG A 151 -5.58 3.95 -27.14
N THR A 152 -4.93 5.10 -27.13
CA THR A 152 -3.50 5.22 -26.80
C THR A 152 -3.32 6.10 -25.56
N LEU A 153 -2.46 5.68 -24.66
CA LEU A 153 -2.08 6.44 -23.49
C LEU A 153 -0.91 7.36 -23.83
N ARG A 154 -1.01 8.64 -23.47
CA ARG A 154 0.08 9.60 -23.51
C ARG A 154 0.38 10.08 -22.09
N VAL A 155 1.51 9.67 -21.55
CA VAL A 155 1.97 10.16 -20.25
C VAL A 155 2.28 11.65 -20.37
N VAL A 156 1.61 12.47 -19.55
CA VAL A 156 1.78 13.95 -19.52
C VAL A 156 2.52 14.40 -18.26
N LEU A 157 2.53 13.55 -17.22
CA LEU A 157 3.26 13.80 -15.98
C LEU A 157 3.61 12.44 -15.34
N GLU A 158 4.84 12.31 -14.87
CA GLU A 158 5.28 11.19 -14.04
C GLU A 158 5.72 11.69 -12.67
N CYS A 159 5.24 11.06 -11.61
CA CYS A 159 5.56 11.41 -10.24
C CYS A 159 5.99 10.16 -9.46
N PRO A 160 6.99 10.24 -8.58
CA PRO A 160 7.44 9.08 -7.80
C PRO A 160 6.43 8.64 -6.74
N GLY A 161 5.55 9.55 -6.29
CA GLY A 161 4.62 9.32 -5.20
C GLY A 161 3.20 9.76 -5.51
N LYS A 162 2.29 9.26 -4.69
CA LYS A 162 0.83 9.41 -4.81
C LYS A 162 0.37 10.86 -4.76
N GLU A 163 0.97 11.68 -3.91
CA GLU A 163 0.61 13.10 -3.79
C GLU A 163 0.88 13.89 -5.07
N GLY A 164 1.99 13.59 -5.76
CA GLY A 164 2.29 14.19 -7.06
C GLY A 164 1.29 13.77 -8.15
N VAL A 165 0.90 12.49 -8.17
CA VAL A 165 -0.11 11.98 -9.10
C VAL A 165 -1.46 12.65 -8.85
N ARG A 166 -1.92 12.72 -7.58
CA ARG A 166 -3.17 13.41 -7.21
C ARG A 166 -3.16 14.88 -7.62
N ALA A 167 -2.08 15.60 -7.29
CA ALA A 167 -1.93 17.02 -7.66
C ALA A 167 -1.98 17.23 -9.17
N GLY A 168 -1.31 16.37 -9.95
CA GLY A 168 -1.35 16.39 -11.40
C GLY A 168 -2.75 16.18 -11.96
N ILE A 169 -3.49 15.20 -11.45
CA ILE A 169 -4.89 14.95 -11.84
C ILE A 169 -5.78 16.14 -11.47
N LYS A 170 -5.70 16.63 -10.23
CA LYS A 170 -6.48 17.80 -9.75
C LYS A 170 -6.28 19.02 -10.63
N SER A 171 -5.05 19.26 -11.06
CA SER A 171 -4.68 20.41 -11.92
C SER A 171 -5.17 20.23 -13.37
N GLY A 172 -5.81 19.13 -13.73
CA GLY A 172 -6.34 18.90 -15.07
C GLY A 172 -5.29 18.50 -16.12
N PHE A 173 -4.07 18.09 -15.72
CA PHE A 173 -3.07 17.59 -16.67
C PHE A 173 -3.55 16.35 -17.44
N GLY A 174 -4.35 15.50 -16.80
CA GLY A 174 -4.88 14.29 -17.40
C GLY A 174 -5.69 13.49 -16.40
N ILE A 175 -6.00 12.25 -16.77
CA ILE A 175 -6.58 11.26 -15.86
C ILE A 175 -5.49 10.37 -15.28
N GLY A 176 -5.81 9.62 -14.23
CA GLY A 176 -4.90 8.63 -13.64
C GLY A 176 -5.64 7.38 -13.18
N LEU A 177 -4.87 6.41 -12.70
CA LEU A 177 -5.37 5.25 -11.98
C LEU A 177 -4.97 5.35 -10.51
N LEU A 178 -5.95 5.21 -9.64
CA LEU A 178 -5.76 5.19 -8.18
C LEU A 178 -6.61 4.06 -7.58
N GLY A 179 -6.18 3.53 -6.45
CA GLY A 179 -7.05 2.75 -5.60
C GLY A 179 -8.21 3.61 -5.11
N ARG A 180 -9.40 3.03 -4.97
CA ARG A 180 -10.62 3.77 -4.56
C ARG A 180 -10.46 4.50 -3.23
N SER A 181 -9.70 3.93 -2.30
CA SER A 181 -9.38 4.53 -0.99
C SER A 181 -8.58 5.83 -1.10
N ASN A 182 -7.94 6.07 -2.24
CA ASN A 182 -7.12 7.24 -2.51
C ASN A 182 -7.91 8.43 -3.12
N LEU A 183 -9.24 8.31 -3.24
CA LEU A 183 -10.07 9.46 -3.62
C LEU A 183 -10.11 10.49 -2.49
N GLU A 184 -10.02 11.76 -2.88
CA GLU A 184 -10.06 12.90 -1.97
C GLU A 184 -10.79 14.08 -2.61
N GLU A 185 -11.00 15.16 -1.88
CA GLU A 185 -11.65 16.38 -2.40
C GLU A 185 -10.93 16.91 -3.66
N GLY A 186 -11.70 17.25 -4.68
CA GLY A 186 -11.23 17.69 -6.00
C GLY A 186 -10.94 16.56 -6.98
N LEU A 187 -11.01 15.29 -6.54
CA LEU A 187 -10.92 14.10 -7.39
C LEU A 187 -12.24 13.34 -7.44
N THR A 188 -12.56 12.76 -8.59
CA THR A 188 -13.73 11.89 -8.73
C THR A 188 -13.43 10.72 -9.66
N GLU A 189 -14.13 9.62 -9.44
CA GLU A 189 -14.13 8.49 -10.37
C GLU A 189 -14.64 8.93 -11.74
N LEU A 190 -13.95 8.49 -12.76
CA LEU A 190 -14.33 8.75 -14.15
C LEU A 190 -15.23 7.63 -14.64
N HIS A 191 -16.52 7.90 -14.70
CA HIS A 191 -17.49 7.03 -15.37
C HIS A 191 -17.51 7.35 -16.88
N SER A 192 -16.97 6.45 -17.67
CA SER A 192 -16.83 6.62 -19.11
C SER A 192 -16.82 5.25 -19.81
N ASP A 193 -16.59 5.26 -21.12
CA ASP A 193 -16.40 4.08 -21.96
C ASP A 193 -14.95 3.50 -21.87
N LEU A 194 -14.15 3.94 -20.90
CA LEU A 194 -12.86 3.35 -20.63
C LEU A 194 -13.03 1.95 -20.04
N PRO A 195 -12.11 1.01 -20.36
CA PRO A 195 -12.18 -0.34 -19.83
C PRO A 195 -12.07 -0.34 -18.29
N ALA A 196 -12.87 -1.19 -17.66
CA ALA A 196 -12.73 -1.44 -16.22
C ALA A 196 -11.34 -2.02 -15.92
N MET A 197 -10.79 -1.62 -14.80
CA MET A 197 -9.51 -2.15 -14.33
C MET A 197 -9.74 -3.32 -13.37
N PRO A 198 -8.85 -4.32 -13.34
CA PRO A 198 -8.90 -5.38 -12.34
C PRO A 198 -8.75 -4.82 -10.92
N SER A 199 -9.30 -5.52 -9.92
CA SER A 199 -9.06 -5.19 -8.51
C SER A 199 -7.61 -5.43 -8.14
N VAL A 200 -7.12 -4.65 -7.20
CA VAL A 200 -5.75 -4.71 -6.68
C VAL A 200 -5.77 -5.27 -5.27
N SER A 201 -4.93 -6.27 -5.03
CA SER A 201 -4.67 -6.81 -3.70
C SER A 201 -3.34 -6.27 -3.18
N HIS A 202 -3.35 -5.81 -1.94
CA HIS A 202 -2.14 -5.49 -1.19
C HIS A 202 -1.74 -6.75 -0.44
N VAL A 203 -0.54 -7.22 -0.72
CA VAL A 203 -0.06 -8.51 -0.22
C VAL A 203 1.24 -8.37 0.53
N LEU A 204 1.41 -9.20 1.56
CA LEU A 204 2.72 -9.45 2.15
C LEU A 204 3.32 -10.66 1.43
N ARG A 205 4.43 -10.44 0.73
CA ARG A 205 5.18 -11.43 -0.05
C ARG A 205 6.52 -11.67 0.59
N SER A 206 6.89 -12.92 0.79
CA SER A 206 8.21 -13.34 1.25
C SER A 206 9.09 -13.76 0.09
N ARG A 207 10.40 -13.46 0.15
CA ARG A 207 11.37 -13.91 -0.84
C ARG A 207 11.49 -15.44 -0.86
N ALA A 208 11.42 -16.06 0.30
CA ALA A 208 11.57 -17.50 0.46
C ALA A 208 10.21 -18.20 0.49
N ALA A 209 10.04 -19.27 -0.28
CA ALA A 209 8.84 -20.11 -0.22
C ALA A 209 8.62 -20.74 1.17
N LEU A 210 9.69 -20.91 1.95
CA LEU A 210 9.63 -21.34 3.36
C LEU A 210 10.23 -20.23 4.23
N PRO A 211 9.44 -19.26 4.69
CA PRO A 211 9.93 -18.19 5.55
C PRO A 211 10.54 -18.71 6.85
N SER A 212 11.59 -18.06 7.32
CA SER A 212 12.22 -18.33 8.61
C SER A 212 11.24 -18.13 9.78
N ARG A 213 11.59 -18.60 10.98
CA ARG A 213 10.78 -18.33 12.18
C ARG A 213 10.61 -16.83 12.42
N LEU A 214 11.66 -16.04 12.18
CA LEU A 214 11.62 -14.60 12.33
C LEU A 214 10.64 -13.94 11.34
N GLU A 215 10.71 -14.32 10.05
CA GLU A 215 9.81 -13.80 9.02
C GLU A 215 8.34 -14.18 9.27
N ARG A 216 8.07 -15.42 9.74
CA ARG A 216 6.70 -15.82 10.12
C ARG A 216 6.15 -14.98 11.28
N ASN A 217 6.94 -14.80 12.35
CA ASN A 217 6.52 -13.96 13.48
C ASN A 217 6.26 -12.50 13.06
N PHE A 218 7.08 -11.99 12.13
CA PHE A 218 6.85 -10.65 11.60
C PHE A 218 5.57 -10.59 10.75
N ALA A 219 5.33 -11.60 9.90
CA ALA A 219 4.11 -11.69 9.11
C ALA A 219 2.85 -11.75 10.01
N ASP A 220 2.89 -12.52 11.09
CA ASP A 220 1.79 -12.59 12.07
C ASP A 220 1.55 -11.23 12.73
N ALA A 221 2.61 -10.48 13.07
CA ALA A 221 2.48 -9.14 13.63
C ALA A 221 1.85 -8.15 12.63
N VAL A 222 2.24 -8.20 11.35
CA VAL A 222 1.64 -7.39 10.27
C VAL A 222 0.16 -7.71 10.13
N LEU A 223 -0.18 -9.01 10.06
CA LEU A 223 -1.57 -9.46 9.91
C LEU A 223 -2.47 -9.03 11.07
N LEU A 224 -1.96 -9.12 12.29
CA LEU A 224 -2.72 -8.75 13.49
C LEU A 224 -3.10 -7.28 13.49
N GLU A 225 -2.16 -6.40 13.17
CA GLU A 225 -2.38 -4.95 13.20
C GLU A 225 -3.23 -4.48 12.00
N MET A 226 -2.92 -4.97 10.78
CA MET A 226 -3.61 -4.51 9.57
C MET A 226 -5.04 -5.02 9.43
N LYS A 227 -5.41 -6.15 10.09
CA LYS A 227 -6.79 -6.62 10.12
C LYS A 227 -7.69 -5.86 11.09
N GLN A 228 -7.15 -5.14 12.06
CA GLN A 228 -7.95 -4.39 13.03
C GLN A 228 -8.60 -3.15 12.42
N ASP A 229 -8.03 -2.56 11.36
CA ASP A 229 -8.55 -1.33 10.74
C ASP A 229 -9.61 -1.57 9.64
N ILE A 230 -9.74 -2.79 9.12
CA ILE A 230 -10.77 -3.13 8.11
C ILE A 230 -12.16 -3.31 8.74
N GLY A 231 -12.25 -3.35 10.06
CA GLY A 231 -13.48 -3.58 10.83
C GLY A 231 -14.12 -2.32 11.45
N ASN A 232 -13.61 -1.12 11.17
CA ASN A 232 -14.17 0.13 11.69
C ASN A 232 -14.76 1.01 10.58
#